data_2b841c6f61d651277e72acd96bd9442b
#
_entry.id   2b841c6f61d651277e72acd96bd9442b
#
_cell.length_a   1.000
_cell.length_b   1.000
_cell.length_c   1.000
_cell.angle_alpha   90.00
_cell.angle_beta   90.00
_cell.angle_gamma   90.00
#
_symmetry.space_group_name_H-M   'P 1'
#
loop_
_entity.id
_entity.type
_entity.pdbx_description
1 polymer ?
#
loop_
_entity_poly.entity_id
_entity_poly.type
_entity_poly.pdbx_seq_one_letter_code
_entity_poly.pdbx_strand_id
1 'polypeptide(L)'
;TALKRVIDMAGFVGSPLVRIMTPKKEQILWGLNGAEKWNVAHGAWDAQLPLLSPAIDVAKQAGIVLAVETGNGTMVNSNYTGRRLIDDLDAKDNLKVLWDPANNCWCHETAFPDGYNEVKDGYLGHIHIKDVKVDTPRATLEVRQMGEGQLDEQFRLLANALRTDNYNGVVSFESVYHTGNGNFEDGFRLCIDRFKAIFGK
;
A
#
# COMPACT_ATOMS: atom_id res chain seq x y z
N THR A 1 20.48 -11.85 6.89
CA THR A 1 19.91 -10.51 6.60
C THR A 1 18.68 -10.25 7.45
N ALA A 2 18.28 -8.97 7.61
CA ALA A 2 17.05 -8.62 8.33
C ALA A 2 15.81 -9.28 7.69
N LEU A 3 15.70 -9.23 6.37
CA LEU A 3 14.61 -9.86 5.63
C LEU A 3 14.49 -11.36 5.92
N LYS A 4 15.60 -12.10 5.96
CA LYS A 4 15.54 -13.53 6.25
C LYS A 4 14.92 -13.81 7.63
N ARG A 5 15.29 -13.03 8.64
CA ARG A 5 14.69 -13.16 9.99
C ARG A 5 13.19 -12.87 10.01
N VAL A 6 12.73 -11.91 9.20
CA VAL A 6 11.28 -11.60 9.06
C VAL A 6 10.57 -12.73 8.34
N ILE A 7 11.16 -13.30 7.30
CA ILE A 7 10.61 -14.46 6.58
C ILE A 7 10.55 -15.69 7.52
N ASP A 8 11.60 -15.97 8.28
CA ASP A 8 11.63 -17.06 9.26
C ASP A 8 10.52 -16.87 10.32
N MET A 9 10.30 -15.63 10.79
CA MET A 9 9.24 -15.30 11.72
C MET A 9 7.86 -15.47 11.09
N ALA A 10 7.67 -15.04 9.83
CA ALA A 10 6.41 -15.25 9.10
C ALA A 10 6.07 -16.74 9.01
N GLY A 11 7.04 -17.57 8.69
CA GLY A 11 6.87 -19.03 8.71
C GLY A 11 6.50 -19.56 10.09
N PHE A 12 7.13 -19.06 11.15
CA PHE A 12 6.84 -19.46 12.54
C PHE A 12 5.40 -19.12 12.97
N VAL A 13 4.91 -17.94 12.61
CA VAL A 13 3.53 -17.51 12.95
C VAL A 13 2.48 -17.96 11.91
N GLY A 14 2.88 -18.65 10.86
CA GLY A 14 1.97 -19.11 9.80
C GLY A 14 1.48 -18.00 8.87
N SER A 15 2.19 -16.87 8.77
CA SER A 15 1.85 -15.80 7.83
C SER A 15 2.32 -16.14 6.42
N PRO A 16 1.45 -16.14 5.40
CA PRO A 16 1.84 -16.41 4.02
C PRO A 16 2.51 -15.20 3.34
N LEU A 17 2.51 -14.03 4.00
CA LEU A 17 2.88 -12.74 3.41
C LEU A 17 3.77 -11.93 4.33
N VAL A 18 4.75 -11.26 3.73
CA VAL A 18 5.64 -10.29 4.42
C VAL A 18 5.59 -8.95 3.70
N ARG A 19 5.27 -7.90 4.47
CA ARG A 19 5.32 -6.52 3.98
C ARG A 19 6.75 -6.06 3.75
N ILE A 20 6.98 -5.41 2.63
CA ILE A 20 8.23 -4.71 2.31
C ILE A 20 7.97 -3.29 1.81
N MET A 21 9.01 -2.47 1.81
CA MET A 21 9.00 -1.15 1.19
C MET A 21 10.09 -1.10 0.12
N THR A 22 9.85 -0.31 -0.93
CA THR A 22 10.90 0.04 -1.90
C THR A 22 11.81 1.13 -1.33
N PRO A 23 12.98 1.38 -1.94
CA PRO A 23 13.81 2.52 -1.61
C PRO A 23 13.02 3.84 -1.59
N LYS A 24 13.41 4.76 -0.73
CA LYS A 24 12.83 6.10 -0.68
C LYS A 24 13.29 6.94 -1.87
N LYS A 25 12.41 7.81 -2.34
CA LYS A 25 12.77 8.85 -3.29
C LYS A 25 13.74 9.82 -2.65
N GLU A 26 14.64 10.35 -3.43
CA GLU A 26 15.53 11.41 -2.98
C GLU A 26 14.78 12.75 -3.01
N GLN A 27 14.38 13.26 -1.89
CA GLN A 27 13.51 14.42 -1.77
C GLN A 27 14.09 15.69 -2.38
N ILE A 28 15.42 15.86 -2.34
CA ILE A 28 16.10 17.04 -2.89
C ILE A 28 15.92 17.14 -4.39
N LEU A 29 15.98 16.02 -5.10
CA LEU A 29 15.94 15.98 -6.56
C LEU A 29 14.51 15.87 -7.12
N TRP A 30 13.62 15.16 -6.40
CA TRP A 30 12.37 14.69 -6.99
C TRP A 30 11.12 15.31 -6.39
N GLY A 31 11.23 15.90 -5.19
CA GLY A 31 10.07 16.22 -4.40
C GLY A 31 9.38 14.97 -3.85
N LEU A 32 8.20 15.15 -3.29
CA LEU A 32 7.45 14.05 -2.68
C LEU A 32 6.47 13.37 -3.64
N ASN A 33 6.02 14.07 -4.67
CA ASN A 33 4.91 13.65 -5.52
C ASN A 33 5.26 13.73 -7.00
N GLY A 34 4.65 12.86 -7.80
CA GLY A 34 4.62 13.00 -9.26
C GLY A 34 5.96 12.89 -9.97
N ALA A 35 7.02 12.45 -9.31
CA ALA A 35 8.37 12.39 -9.87
C ALA A 35 8.69 11.05 -10.54
N GLU A 36 7.70 10.23 -10.83
CA GLU A 36 7.93 8.88 -11.35
C GLU A 36 8.75 8.90 -12.65
N LYS A 37 8.41 9.75 -13.61
CA LYS A 37 9.17 9.89 -14.86
C LYS A 37 10.60 10.36 -14.64
N TRP A 38 10.84 11.26 -13.69
CA TRP A 38 12.15 11.70 -13.29
C TRP A 38 12.98 10.57 -12.69
N ASN A 39 12.40 9.80 -11.79
CA ASN A 39 13.03 8.63 -11.18
C ASN A 39 13.51 7.66 -12.25
N VAL A 40 12.70 7.40 -13.26
CA VAL A 40 13.06 6.54 -14.40
C VAL A 40 14.16 7.17 -15.24
N ALA A 41 14.03 8.43 -15.60
CA ALA A 41 14.99 9.14 -16.44
C ALA A 41 16.40 9.21 -15.84
N HIS A 42 16.51 9.20 -14.52
CA HIS A 42 17.79 9.19 -13.82
C HIS A 42 18.28 7.79 -13.42
N GLY A 43 17.62 6.72 -13.90
CA GLY A 43 18.01 5.33 -13.63
C GLY A 43 17.72 4.84 -12.23
N ALA A 44 17.06 5.64 -11.39
CA ALA A 44 16.71 5.23 -10.02
C ALA A 44 15.72 4.05 -10.02
N TRP A 45 14.81 4.01 -10.97
CA TRP A 45 13.89 2.90 -11.16
C TRP A 45 14.63 1.59 -11.43
N ASP A 46 15.54 1.61 -12.42
CA ASP A 46 16.28 0.41 -12.80
C ASP A 46 17.24 -0.05 -11.70
N ALA A 47 17.78 0.89 -10.93
CA ALA A 47 18.70 0.58 -9.83
C ALA A 47 18.02 -0.20 -8.67
N GLN A 48 16.70 -0.08 -8.47
CA GLN A 48 16.01 -0.83 -7.42
C GLN A 48 15.78 -2.30 -7.80
N LEU A 49 15.67 -2.64 -9.08
CA LEU A 49 15.34 -4.00 -9.52
C LEU A 49 16.35 -5.05 -9.03
N PRO A 50 17.69 -4.87 -9.21
CA PRO A 50 18.67 -5.81 -8.71
C PRO A 50 18.75 -5.87 -7.18
N LEU A 51 18.22 -4.87 -6.47
CA LEU A 51 18.15 -4.89 -5.01
C LEU A 51 17.00 -5.77 -4.49
N LEU A 52 15.91 -5.87 -5.27
CA LEU A 52 14.71 -6.60 -4.87
C LEU A 52 14.73 -8.06 -5.34
N SER A 53 15.32 -8.37 -6.50
CA SER A 53 15.36 -9.73 -7.03
C SER A 53 15.86 -10.77 -6.01
N PRO A 54 16.99 -10.58 -5.29
CA PRO A 54 17.42 -11.56 -4.31
C PRO A 54 16.47 -11.70 -3.11
N ALA A 55 15.72 -10.65 -2.78
CA ALA A 55 14.71 -10.69 -1.72
C ALA A 55 13.52 -11.57 -2.11
N ILE A 56 13.09 -11.45 -3.36
CA ILE A 56 12.02 -12.27 -3.94
C ILE A 56 12.44 -13.74 -3.97
N ASP A 57 13.67 -14.04 -4.38
CA ASP A 57 14.18 -15.42 -4.41
C ASP A 57 14.19 -16.08 -3.03
N VAL A 58 14.62 -15.35 -1.99
CA VAL A 58 14.60 -15.84 -0.61
C VAL A 58 13.17 -16.10 -0.13
N ALA A 59 12.23 -15.21 -0.44
CA ALA A 59 10.83 -15.38 -0.06
C ALA A 59 10.18 -16.56 -0.80
N LYS A 60 10.44 -16.70 -2.09
CA LYS A 60 9.98 -17.82 -2.93
C LYS A 60 10.44 -19.16 -2.38
N GLN A 61 11.72 -19.29 -2.01
CA GLN A 61 12.28 -20.50 -1.41
C GLN A 61 11.62 -20.87 -0.08
N ALA A 62 11.13 -19.88 0.66
CA ALA A 62 10.42 -20.07 1.92
C ALA A 62 8.91 -20.26 1.76
N GLY A 63 8.36 -20.20 0.53
CA GLY A 63 6.92 -20.26 0.28
C GLY A 63 6.17 -19.01 0.79
N ILE A 64 6.85 -17.88 0.92
CA ILE A 64 6.30 -16.60 1.39
C ILE A 64 6.16 -15.63 0.21
N VAL A 65 5.04 -14.91 0.15
CA VAL A 65 4.83 -13.82 -0.79
C VAL A 65 5.30 -12.50 -0.18
N LEU A 66 6.06 -11.71 -0.92
CA LEU A 66 6.35 -10.34 -0.53
C LEU A 66 5.21 -9.43 -0.96
N ALA A 67 4.84 -8.47 -0.13
CA ALA A 67 3.87 -7.42 -0.45
C ALA A 67 4.51 -6.05 -0.32
N VAL A 68 4.72 -5.36 -1.46
CA VAL A 68 5.29 -4.03 -1.49
C VAL A 68 4.21 -3.00 -1.21
N GLU A 69 4.38 -2.24 -0.14
CA GLU A 69 3.41 -1.20 0.22
C GLU A 69 3.58 0.05 -0.63
N THR A 70 2.45 0.61 -1.06
CA THR A 70 2.42 1.92 -1.71
C THR A 70 2.64 3.03 -0.67
N GLY A 71 3.68 3.82 -0.85
CA GLY A 71 4.06 4.87 0.10
C GLY A 71 4.50 6.15 -0.58
N ASN A 72 4.05 7.29 -0.10
CA ASN A 72 4.28 8.59 -0.73
C ASN A 72 5.78 8.97 -0.89
N GLY A 73 6.64 8.50 -0.01
CA GLY A 73 8.08 8.78 -0.05
C GLY A 73 8.93 7.69 -0.69
N THR A 74 8.33 6.65 -1.27
CA THR A 74 9.05 5.50 -1.85
C THR A 74 8.92 5.44 -3.36
N MET A 75 9.71 4.57 -4.00
CA MET A 75 9.66 4.38 -5.46
C MET A 75 8.32 3.82 -5.92
N VAL A 76 7.69 2.97 -5.11
CA VAL A 76 6.31 2.51 -5.34
C VAL A 76 5.37 3.39 -4.52
N ASN A 77 4.70 4.33 -5.19
CA ASN A 77 3.83 5.32 -4.57
C ASN A 77 2.39 5.31 -5.11
N SER A 78 2.10 4.40 -6.04
CA SER A 78 0.79 4.19 -6.64
C SER A 78 0.62 2.72 -7.01
N ASN A 79 -0.59 2.30 -7.27
CA ASN A 79 -0.86 0.95 -7.77
C ASN A 79 -0.25 0.72 -9.16
N TYR A 80 -0.25 1.77 -10.01
CA TYR A 80 0.44 1.73 -11.30
C TYR A 80 1.94 1.41 -11.11
N THR A 81 2.63 2.12 -10.22
CA THR A 81 4.06 1.88 -9.99
C THR A 81 4.31 0.55 -9.29
N GLY A 82 3.40 0.09 -8.44
CA GLY A 82 3.45 -1.23 -7.82
C GLY A 82 3.32 -2.36 -8.84
N ARG A 83 2.33 -2.27 -9.72
CA ARG A 83 2.14 -3.22 -10.83
C ARG A 83 3.36 -3.25 -11.75
N ARG A 84 3.83 -2.07 -12.16
CA ARG A 84 5.01 -1.94 -13.01
C ARG A 84 6.23 -2.61 -12.39
N LEU A 85 6.48 -2.43 -11.08
CA LEU A 85 7.60 -3.09 -10.40
C LEU A 85 7.49 -4.60 -10.48
N ILE A 86 6.29 -5.15 -10.30
CA ILE A 86 6.03 -6.59 -10.38
C ILE A 86 6.28 -7.12 -11.80
N ASP A 87 5.82 -6.38 -12.81
CA ASP A 87 6.01 -6.73 -14.24
C ASP A 87 7.49 -6.66 -14.64
N ASP A 88 8.20 -5.56 -14.27
CA ASP A 88 9.62 -5.39 -14.58
C ASP A 88 10.52 -6.45 -13.89
N LEU A 89 10.07 -7.05 -12.78
CA LEU A 89 10.76 -8.13 -12.07
C LEU A 89 10.30 -9.53 -12.49
N ASP A 90 9.28 -9.64 -13.35
CA ASP A 90 8.62 -10.92 -13.71
C ASP A 90 8.26 -11.74 -12.45
N ALA A 91 7.68 -11.09 -11.44
CA ALA A 91 7.55 -11.65 -10.11
C ALA A 91 6.10 -11.76 -9.61
N LYS A 92 5.12 -11.81 -10.51
CA LYS A 92 3.69 -11.73 -10.16
C LYS A 92 3.24 -12.78 -9.14
N ASP A 93 3.84 -13.95 -9.12
CA ASP A 93 3.48 -15.01 -8.18
C ASP A 93 4.07 -14.82 -6.78
N ASN A 94 5.18 -14.06 -6.66
CA ASN A 94 5.96 -13.94 -5.44
C ASN A 94 6.02 -12.52 -4.87
N LEU A 95 5.62 -11.52 -5.66
CA LEU A 95 5.52 -10.12 -5.26
C LEU A 95 4.13 -9.60 -5.55
N LYS A 96 3.50 -9.00 -4.58
CA LYS A 96 2.17 -8.38 -4.68
C LYS A 96 2.23 -6.94 -4.20
N VAL A 97 1.20 -6.17 -4.53
CA VAL A 97 1.00 -4.84 -3.94
C VAL A 97 0.29 -4.98 -2.60
N LEU A 98 0.83 -4.36 -1.57
CA LEU A 98 0.10 -3.98 -0.39
C LEU A 98 -0.39 -2.55 -0.64
N TRP A 99 -1.66 -2.43 -0.89
CA TRP A 99 -2.26 -1.17 -1.29
C TRP A 99 -2.73 -0.36 -0.10
N ASP A 100 -2.30 0.88 -0.02
CA ASP A 100 -2.81 1.88 0.91
C ASP A 100 -3.39 3.06 0.12
N PRO A 101 -4.70 3.10 -0.11
CA PRO A 101 -5.35 4.17 -0.88
C PRO A 101 -5.10 5.57 -0.33
N ALA A 102 -4.96 5.71 0.99
CA ALA A 102 -4.70 6.99 1.61
C ALA A 102 -3.28 7.51 1.31
N ASN A 103 -2.28 6.62 1.28
CA ASN A 103 -0.94 6.98 0.85
C ASN A 103 -0.92 7.43 -0.61
N ASN A 104 -1.75 6.82 -1.46
CA ASN A 104 -1.80 7.12 -2.88
C ASN A 104 -2.46 8.48 -3.18
N CYS A 105 -3.22 9.05 -2.24
CA CYS A 105 -3.76 10.41 -2.37
C CYS A 105 -2.66 11.47 -2.57
N TRP A 106 -1.44 11.25 -2.05
CA TRP A 106 -0.29 12.11 -2.30
C TRP A 106 0.13 12.16 -3.78
N CYS A 107 -0.17 11.11 -4.53
CA CYS A 107 0.14 11.00 -5.95
C CYS A 107 -1.09 11.24 -6.84
N HIS A 108 -2.19 11.73 -6.26
CA HIS A 108 -3.46 11.97 -6.94
C HIS A 108 -4.07 10.72 -7.58
N GLU A 109 -3.73 9.52 -7.11
CA GLU A 109 -4.41 8.31 -7.55
C GLU A 109 -5.83 8.29 -6.98
N THR A 110 -6.80 8.08 -7.85
CA THR A 110 -8.19 7.84 -7.46
C THR A 110 -8.30 6.39 -6.99
N ALA A 111 -8.64 6.17 -5.71
CA ALA A 111 -8.64 4.82 -5.16
C ALA A 111 -9.58 3.88 -5.93
N PHE A 112 -10.80 4.32 -6.24
CA PHE A 112 -11.76 3.55 -7.03
C PHE A 112 -12.42 4.44 -8.10
N PRO A 113 -12.51 3.97 -9.36
CA PRO A 113 -12.10 2.62 -9.81
C PRO A 113 -10.62 2.48 -10.18
N ASP A 114 -9.88 3.59 -10.36
CA ASP A 114 -8.61 3.61 -11.08
C ASP A 114 -7.54 2.76 -10.38
N GLY A 115 -7.25 3.06 -9.11
CA GLY A 115 -6.25 2.32 -8.34
C GLY A 115 -6.58 0.83 -8.20
N TYR A 116 -7.86 0.50 -7.99
CA TYR A 116 -8.28 -0.90 -7.94
C TYR A 116 -8.06 -1.63 -9.26
N ASN A 117 -8.39 -1.00 -10.39
CA ASN A 117 -8.22 -1.59 -11.71
C ASN A 117 -6.76 -1.92 -12.05
N GLU A 118 -5.79 -1.20 -11.49
CA GLU A 118 -4.38 -1.52 -11.69
C GLU A 118 -3.96 -2.83 -11.03
N VAL A 119 -4.61 -3.24 -9.93
CA VAL A 119 -4.12 -4.36 -9.11
C VAL A 119 -5.07 -5.55 -9.00
N LYS A 120 -6.34 -5.44 -9.41
CA LYS A 120 -7.35 -6.50 -9.22
C LYS A 120 -7.01 -7.83 -9.90
N ASP A 121 -6.29 -7.81 -11.01
CA ASP A 121 -5.98 -8.99 -11.81
C ASP A 121 -4.78 -9.77 -11.26
N GLY A 122 -4.78 -10.06 -9.96
CA GLY A 122 -3.80 -10.90 -9.29
C GLY A 122 -2.53 -10.18 -8.84
N TYR A 123 -2.50 -8.85 -8.84
CA TYR A 123 -1.41 -8.05 -8.30
C TYR A 123 -1.62 -7.67 -6.82
N LEU A 124 -2.88 -7.66 -6.35
CA LEU A 124 -3.26 -7.25 -5.01
C LEU A 124 -3.00 -8.36 -3.99
N GLY A 125 -2.17 -8.10 -2.99
CA GLY A 125 -1.86 -9.04 -1.92
C GLY A 125 -2.48 -8.68 -0.57
N HIS A 126 -2.60 -7.39 -0.27
CA HIS A 126 -3.13 -6.89 1.00
C HIS A 126 -3.62 -5.45 0.82
N ILE A 127 -4.53 -5.00 1.70
CA ILE A 127 -5.03 -3.63 1.70
C ILE A 127 -4.92 -3.05 3.10
N HIS A 128 -4.32 -1.86 3.22
CA HIS A 128 -4.43 -1.01 4.40
C HIS A 128 -5.54 0.01 4.20
N ILE A 129 -6.34 0.23 5.23
CA ILE A 129 -7.42 1.22 5.22
C ILE A 129 -7.21 2.23 6.33
N LYS A 130 -7.14 3.48 5.94
CA LYS A 130 -7.27 4.67 6.79
C LYS A 130 -7.92 5.77 5.99
N ASP A 131 -8.58 6.71 6.63
CA ASP A 131 -9.23 7.82 5.95
C ASP A 131 -8.40 9.09 6.05
N VAL A 132 -8.44 9.89 5.01
CA VAL A 132 -7.64 11.11 4.89
C VAL A 132 -8.43 12.23 4.23
N LYS A 133 -7.95 13.45 4.42
CA LYS A 133 -8.41 14.63 3.70
C LYS A 133 -7.23 15.35 3.08
N VAL A 134 -7.31 15.59 1.78
CA VAL A 134 -6.33 16.40 1.04
C VAL A 134 -6.83 17.83 0.96
N ASP A 135 -6.00 18.77 1.36
CA ASP A 135 -6.20 20.21 1.13
C ASP A 135 -5.22 20.65 0.05
N THR A 136 -5.67 20.60 -1.20
CA THR A 136 -4.84 20.92 -2.36
C THR A 136 -4.28 22.36 -2.33
N PRO A 137 -5.07 23.40 -1.98
CA PRO A 137 -4.55 24.76 -1.88
C PRO A 137 -3.39 24.93 -0.89
N ARG A 138 -3.37 24.12 0.18
CA ARG A 138 -2.32 24.14 1.19
C ARG A 138 -1.27 23.07 1.01
N ALA A 139 -1.44 22.17 0.04
CA ALA A 139 -0.58 21.00 -0.21
C ALA A 139 -0.39 20.15 1.06
N THR A 140 -1.48 19.94 1.84
CA THR A 140 -1.46 19.11 3.04
C THR A 140 -2.37 17.89 2.88
N LEU A 141 -2.02 16.83 3.59
CA LEU A 141 -2.85 15.66 3.78
C LEU A 141 -2.94 15.39 5.28
N GLU A 142 -4.15 15.22 5.77
CA GLU A 142 -4.42 14.92 7.17
C GLU A 142 -5.14 13.58 7.29
N VAL A 143 -4.70 12.75 8.24
CA VAL A 143 -5.45 11.55 8.62
C VAL A 143 -6.73 11.98 9.34
N ARG A 144 -7.85 11.36 8.98
CA ARG A 144 -9.16 11.65 9.54
C ARG A 144 -9.76 10.43 10.21
N GLN A 145 -10.71 10.68 11.10
CA GLN A 145 -11.56 9.62 11.59
C GLN A 145 -12.25 8.93 10.42
N MET A 146 -12.34 7.63 10.49
CA MET A 146 -12.94 6.80 9.44
C MET A 146 -14.38 7.25 9.14
N GLY A 147 -14.64 7.66 7.89
CA GLY A 147 -15.92 8.20 7.44
C GLY A 147 -16.02 9.73 7.47
N GLU A 148 -15.03 10.44 8.00
CA GLU A 148 -14.95 11.90 8.01
C GLU A 148 -13.91 12.46 7.02
N GLY A 149 -13.19 11.57 6.37
CA GLY A 149 -12.26 11.90 5.30
C GLY A 149 -12.93 11.92 3.92
N GLN A 150 -12.11 11.84 2.88
CA GLN A 150 -12.58 11.90 1.50
C GLN A 150 -12.73 10.53 0.84
N LEU A 151 -12.35 9.46 1.51
CA LEU A 151 -12.29 8.12 0.89
C LEU A 151 -13.51 7.25 1.23
N ASP A 152 -14.40 7.66 2.12
CA ASP A 152 -15.51 6.82 2.61
C ASP A 152 -16.39 6.24 1.49
N GLU A 153 -16.79 7.07 0.52
CA GLU A 153 -17.57 6.59 -0.63
C GLU A 153 -16.77 5.62 -1.50
N GLN A 154 -15.51 5.95 -1.79
CA GLN A 154 -14.64 5.09 -2.57
C GLN A 154 -14.39 3.75 -1.87
N PHE A 155 -14.28 3.74 -0.53
CA PHE A 155 -14.17 2.51 0.25
C PHE A 155 -15.41 1.62 0.16
N ARG A 156 -16.60 2.20 0.12
CA ARG A 156 -17.83 1.41 -0.08
C ARG A 156 -17.86 0.77 -1.46
N LEU A 157 -17.49 1.53 -2.50
CA LEU A 157 -17.41 1.02 -3.87
C LEU A 157 -16.34 -0.07 -3.98
N LEU A 158 -15.17 0.15 -3.39
CA LEU A 158 -14.09 -0.81 -3.33
C LEU A 158 -14.52 -2.10 -2.60
N ALA A 159 -15.16 -1.98 -1.43
CA ALA A 159 -15.63 -3.15 -0.69
C ALA A 159 -16.63 -4.00 -1.50
N ASN A 160 -17.51 -3.36 -2.27
CA ASN A 160 -18.43 -4.06 -3.17
C ASN A 160 -17.68 -4.77 -4.32
N ALA A 161 -16.70 -4.10 -4.92
CA ALA A 161 -15.87 -4.69 -5.97
C ALA A 161 -15.05 -5.90 -5.45
N LEU A 162 -14.44 -5.78 -4.27
CA LEU A 162 -13.70 -6.88 -3.63
C LEU A 162 -14.59 -8.12 -3.40
N ARG A 163 -15.86 -7.91 -2.97
CA ARG A 163 -16.82 -9.02 -2.81
C ARG A 163 -17.20 -9.63 -4.15
N THR A 164 -17.46 -8.81 -5.18
CA THR A 164 -17.83 -9.25 -6.52
C THR A 164 -16.71 -10.06 -7.16
N ASP A 165 -15.48 -9.61 -7.01
CA ASP A 165 -14.29 -10.24 -7.59
C ASP A 165 -13.76 -11.40 -6.70
N ASN A 166 -14.48 -11.75 -5.61
CA ASN A 166 -14.11 -12.81 -4.67
C ASN A 166 -12.70 -12.64 -4.10
N TYR A 167 -12.30 -11.40 -3.77
CA TYR A 167 -11.02 -11.17 -3.12
C TYR A 167 -10.96 -11.91 -1.79
N ASN A 168 -9.98 -12.78 -1.63
CA ASN A 168 -9.80 -13.65 -0.46
C ASN A 168 -8.60 -13.24 0.41
N GLY A 169 -7.94 -12.13 0.08
CA GLY A 169 -6.88 -11.56 0.90
C GLY A 169 -7.42 -10.79 2.12
N VAL A 170 -6.53 -10.10 2.80
CA VAL A 170 -6.85 -9.37 4.01
C VAL A 170 -6.99 -7.88 3.72
N VAL A 171 -8.03 -7.28 4.28
CA VAL A 171 -8.21 -5.84 4.41
C VAL A 171 -8.02 -5.49 5.88
N SER A 172 -7.01 -4.71 6.21
CA SER A 172 -6.71 -4.32 7.58
C SER A 172 -6.88 -2.82 7.80
N PHE A 173 -7.37 -2.46 8.99
CA PHE A 173 -7.45 -1.08 9.42
C PHE A 173 -6.08 -0.63 9.97
N GLU A 174 -5.50 0.42 9.38
CA GLU A 174 -4.27 1.04 9.87
C GLU A 174 -4.59 2.19 10.84
N SER A 175 -4.41 1.94 12.14
CA SER A 175 -4.75 2.89 13.20
C SER A 175 -3.69 3.97 13.37
N VAL A 176 -3.77 5.03 12.56
CA VAL A 176 -2.87 6.20 12.63
C VAL A 176 -3.61 7.50 12.95
N TYR A 177 -4.94 7.44 13.14
CA TYR A 177 -5.74 8.56 13.60
C TYR A 177 -5.66 8.72 15.11
N HIS A 178 -5.65 9.97 15.58
CA HIS A 178 -5.83 10.33 16.99
C HIS A 178 -6.53 11.68 17.09
N THR A 179 -7.20 11.94 18.23
CA THR A 179 -8.00 13.15 18.47
C THR A 179 -7.17 14.39 18.84
N GLY A 180 -5.85 14.38 18.63
CA GLY A 180 -4.93 15.44 19.04
C GLY A 180 -4.21 15.16 20.37
N ASN A 181 -4.62 14.13 21.11
CA ASN A 181 -4.01 13.71 22.38
C ASN A 181 -2.82 12.75 22.22
N GLY A 182 -2.51 12.33 20.97
CA GLY A 182 -1.45 11.36 20.67
C GLY A 182 -1.79 9.91 21.04
N ASN A 183 -3.02 9.62 21.47
CA ASN A 183 -3.47 8.27 21.81
C ASN A 183 -4.12 7.60 20.59
N PHE A 184 -3.39 6.69 19.96
CA PHE A 184 -3.86 5.94 18.78
C PHE A 184 -4.92 4.88 19.14
N GLU A 185 -4.97 4.40 20.37
CA GLU A 185 -6.02 3.47 20.81
C GLU A 185 -7.40 4.15 20.82
N ASP A 186 -7.49 5.39 21.32
CA ASP A 186 -8.73 6.14 21.26
C ASP A 186 -9.18 6.37 19.82
N GLY A 187 -8.23 6.73 18.95
CA GLY A 187 -8.49 6.87 17.52
C GLY A 187 -8.96 5.59 16.86
N PHE A 188 -8.36 4.44 17.21
CA PHE A 188 -8.78 3.13 16.74
C PHE A 188 -10.25 2.84 17.13
N ARG A 189 -10.59 3.07 18.41
CA ARG A 189 -11.94 2.81 18.92
C ARG A 189 -13.01 3.65 18.21
N LEU A 190 -12.68 4.89 17.85
CA LEU A 190 -13.58 5.78 17.10
C LEU A 190 -13.80 5.33 15.66
N CYS A 191 -12.82 4.67 15.05
CA CYS A 191 -12.82 4.33 13.63
C CYS A 191 -13.32 2.92 13.33
N ILE A 192 -13.15 1.98 14.27
CA ILE A 192 -13.29 0.54 13.99
C ILE A 192 -14.70 0.13 13.59
N ASP A 193 -15.74 0.74 14.15
CA ASP A 193 -17.12 0.40 13.83
C ASP A 193 -17.46 0.82 12.39
N ARG A 194 -16.95 1.97 11.95
CA ARG A 194 -17.10 2.41 10.55
C ARG A 194 -16.36 1.49 9.59
N PHE A 195 -15.12 1.11 9.92
CA PHE A 195 -14.38 0.13 9.14
C PHE A 195 -15.14 -1.19 9.00
N LYS A 196 -15.65 -1.73 10.11
CA LYS A 196 -16.45 -2.98 10.11
C LYS A 196 -17.74 -2.84 9.30
N ALA A 197 -18.41 -1.68 9.35
CA ALA A 197 -19.62 -1.42 8.58
C ALA A 197 -19.37 -1.46 7.06
N ILE A 198 -18.17 -1.10 6.60
CA ILE A 198 -17.80 -1.10 5.17
C ILE A 198 -17.22 -2.45 4.75
N PHE A 199 -16.24 -2.97 5.47
CA PHE A 199 -15.44 -4.14 5.07
C PHE A 199 -15.78 -5.42 5.84
N GLY A 200 -16.51 -5.35 6.92
CA GLY A 200 -16.98 -6.52 7.67
C GLY A 200 -17.87 -7.43 6.83
N LYS A 201 -17.85 -8.72 7.18
CA LYS A 201 -18.75 -9.74 6.59
C LYS A 201 -20.11 -9.69 7.23
#